data_caeeffcdc19175b03cc0c3951756ced8
#
_entry.id   caeeffcdc19175b03cc0c3951756ced8
#
_cell.length_a   1.000
_cell.length_b   1.000
_cell.length_c   1.000
_cell.angle_alpha   90.00
_cell.angle_beta   90.00
_cell.angle_gamma   90.00
#
_symmetry.space_group_name_H-M   'P 1'
#
loop_
_entity.id
_entity.type
_entity.pdbx_description
1 polymer ?
#
loop_
_entity_poly.entity_id
_entity_poly.type
_entity_poly.pdbx_seq_one_letter_code
_entity_poly.pdbx_strand_id
1 'polypeptide(L)'
;MKKNFSNKTENFPNIPDYEIIRIIGKGSYGEVWLARGVTGVMRAIKVVSRSDFEHEKTFEREFEGIKFFEPISRGHPGLVDILHVGRNDEDQFYYYVMEVADDQISGPVIVPDQYAPKNLSNEISNQGRISLKDCCDWGSVMADALNHIHDAGLAHRDIKLSLIHI
;
A
#
# COMPACT_ATOMS: atom_id res chain seq x y z
N MET A 1 -21.16 8.08 -37.43
CA MET A 1 -20.45 6.96 -36.76
C MET A 1 -20.15 7.36 -35.32
N LYS A 2 -21.01 6.99 -34.37
CA LYS A 2 -20.81 7.33 -32.95
C LYS A 2 -19.92 6.25 -32.37
N LYS A 3 -18.71 6.62 -31.90
CA LYS A 3 -17.86 5.73 -31.13
C LYS A 3 -18.47 5.57 -29.72
N ASN A 4 -19.00 4.39 -29.45
CA ASN A 4 -19.37 3.99 -28.11
C ASN A 4 -18.08 3.91 -27.26
N PHE A 5 -17.88 4.87 -26.38
CA PHE A 5 -16.99 4.71 -25.25
C PHE A 5 -17.67 3.75 -24.27
N SER A 6 -17.18 2.53 -24.24
CA SER A 6 -17.53 1.53 -23.25
C SER A 6 -17.07 2.07 -21.88
N ASN A 7 -17.98 2.64 -21.08
CA ASN A 7 -17.76 2.88 -19.67
C ASN A 7 -17.53 1.52 -19.03
N LYS A 8 -16.25 1.16 -18.78
CA LYS A 8 -15.94 0.23 -17.71
C LYS A 8 -16.38 0.92 -16.42
N THR A 9 -17.50 0.53 -15.85
CA THR A 9 -17.84 0.84 -14.47
C THR A 9 -16.70 0.27 -13.63
N GLU A 10 -15.82 1.12 -13.14
CA GLU A 10 -14.85 0.72 -12.13
C GLU A 10 -15.68 0.25 -10.92
N ASN A 11 -15.61 -1.03 -10.64
CA ASN A 11 -16.34 -1.63 -9.52
C ASN A 11 -15.53 -1.29 -8.25
N PHE A 12 -15.84 -0.16 -7.63
CA PHE A 12 -15.20 0.27 -6.40
C PHE A 12 -15.47 -0.75 -5.29
N PRO A 13 -14.46 -1.20 -4.54
CA PRO A 13 -14.68 -2.08 -3.41
C PRO A 13 -15.51 -1.36 -2.34
N ASN A 14 -16.54 -2.03 -1.84
CA ASN A 14 -17.34 -1.49 -0.74
C ASN A 14 -16.63 -1.75 0.60
N ILE A 15 -16.03 -0.70 1.16
CA ILE A 15 -15.30 -0.75 2.43
C ILE A 15 -15.98 0.21 3.42
N PRO A 16 -16.50 -0.30 4.54
CA PRO A 16 -17.18 0.52 5.52
C PRO A 16 -16.32 1.70 5.98
N ASP A 17 -16.94 2.86 6.16
CA ASP A 17 -16.33 4.09 6.67
C ASP A 17 -15.29 4.76 5.75
N TYR A 18 -15.13 4.27 4.51
CA TYR A 18 -14.19 4.83 3.54
C TYR A 18 -14.86 5.15 2.20
N GLU A 19 -14.66 6.37 1.73
CA GLU A 19 -14.93 6.79 0.35
C GLU A 19 -13.75 6.42 -0.53
N ILE A 20 -13.93 5.43 -1.41
CA ILE A 20 -12.90 5.00 -2.35
C ILE A 20 -12.81 6.00 -3.50
N ILE A 21 -11.61 6.50 -3.80
CA ILE A 21 -11.41 7.57 -4.78
C ILE A 21 -10.86 7.03 -6.09
N ARG A 22 -9.69 6.39 -6.05
CA ARG A 22 -9.06 5.80 -7.23
C ARG A 22 -7.94 4.83 -6.89
N ILE A 23 -7.52 4.03 -7.86
CA ILE A 23 -6.34 3.19 -7.76
C ILE A 23 -5.07 4.06 -7.78
N ILE A 24 -4.15 3.79 -6.86
CA ILE A 24 -2.83 4.43 -6.74
C ILE A 24 -1.66 3.44 -6.89
N GLY A 25 -1.95 2.15 -6.92
CA GLY A 25 -0.96 1.11 -7.12
C GLY A 25 -1.58 -0.24 -7.45
N LYS A 26 -0.81 -1.08 -8.17
CA LYS A 26 -1.13 -2.48 -8.43
C LYS A 26 0.07 -3.33 -8.04
N GLY A 27 -0.19 -4.37 -7.28
CA GLY A 27 0.81 -5.36 -6.87
C GLY A 27 0.59 -6.72 -7.54
N SER A 28 1.44 -7.69 -7.22
CA SER A 28 1.28 -9.07 -7.68
C SER A 28 -0.04 -9.69 -7.20
N TYR A 29 -0.49 -9.26 -6.01
CA TYR A 29 -1.79 -9.63 -5.44
C TYR A 29 -2.51 -8.35 -5.02
N GLY A 30 -3.59 -8.03 -5.75
CA GLY A 30 -4.50 -6.94 -5.41
C GLY A 30 -4.06 -5.53 -5.82
N GLU A 31 -4.90 -4.59 -5.49
CA GLU A 31 -4.82 -3.19 -5.86
C GLU A 31 -4.75 -2.31 -4.62
N VAL A 32 -4.03 -1.18 -4.74
CA VAL A 32 -3.97 -0.16 -3.69
C VAL A 32 -4.82 1.03 -4.13
N TRP A 33 -5.76 1.39 -3.29
CA TRP A 33 -6.71 2.45 -3.52
C TRP A 33 -6.43 3.65 -2.61
N LEU A 34 -6.54 4.85 -3.15
CA LEU A 34 -6.63 6.07 -2.36
C LEU A 34 -8.06 6.19 -1.87
N ALA A 35 -8.22 6.43 -0.58
CA ALA A 35 -9.52 6.55 0.06
C ALA A 35 -9.54 7.69 1.07
N ARG A 36 -10.75 8.20 1.36
CA ARG A 36 -10.99 9.19 2.40
C ARG A 36 -11.80 8.56 3.52
N GLY A 37 -11.27 8.56 4.73
CA GLY A 37 -12.02 8.13 5.92
C GLY A 37 -13.08 9.15 6.35
N VAL A 38 -14.00 8.75 7.23
CA VAL A 38 -15.08 9.62 7.76
C VAL A 38 -14.59 10.89 8.44
N THR A 39 -13.36 10.89 8.94
CA THR A 39 -12.70 12.07 9.53
C THR A 39 -12.10 13.02 8.49
N GLY A 40 -12.20 12.69 7.18
CA GLY A 40 -11.61 13.43 6.08
C GLY A 40 -10.12 13.11 5.83
N VAL A 41 -9.51 12.27 6.64
CA VAL A 41 -8.09 11.89 6.49
C VAL A 41 -7.92 10.91 5.33
N MET A 42 -6.91 11.16 4.49
CA MET A 42 -6.57 10.27 3.37
C MET A 42 -5.87 9.01 3.86
N ARG A 43 -6.20 7.89 3.23
CA ARG A 43 -5.65 6.56 3.54
C ARG A 43 -5.32 5.80 2.25
N ALA A 44 -4.38 4.89 2.35
CA ALA A 44 -4.15 3.87 1.33
C ALA A 44 -4.83 2.58 1.78
N ILE A 45 -5.63 1.98 0.90
CA ILE A 45 -6.32 0.72 1.21
C ILE A 45 -5.89 -0.30 0.17
N LYS A 46 -5.23 -1.37 0.62
CA LYS A 46 -4.94 -2.50 -0.25
C LYS A 46 -6.07 -3.51 -0.17
N VAL A 47 -6.61 -3.83 -1.34
CA VAL A 47 -7.67 -4.83 -1.53
C VAL A 47 -7.08 -6.03 -2.24
N VAL A 48 -7.29 -7.21 -1.68
CA VAL A 48 -6.76 -8.48 -2.16
C VAL A 48 -7.91 -9.43 -2.37
N SER A 49 -8.19 -9.75 -3.63
CA SER A 49 -9.30 -10.62 -4.00
C SER A 49 -8.91 -12.09 -3.95
N ARG A 50 -9.89 -12.94 -3.59
CA ARG A 50 -9.71 -14.40 -3.66
C ARG A 50 -9.35 -14.87 -5.08
N SER A 51 -9.90 -14.19 -6.09
CA SER A 51 -9.63 -14.48 -7.50
C SER A 51 -8.18 -14.27 -7.95
N ASP A 52 -7.37 -13.52 -7.16
CA ASP A 52 -5.95 -13.29 -7.45
C ASP A 52 -5.08 -14.52 -7.12
N PHE A 53 -5.68 -15.57 -6.55
CA PHE A 53 -4.98 -16.79 -6.11
C PHE A 53 -5.55 -18.05 -6.75
N GLU A 54 -4.68 -18.94 -7.20
CA GLU A 54 -5.07 -20.25 -7.70
C GLU A 54 -5.67 -21.14 -6.60
N HIS A 55 -5.16 -21.02 -5.36
CA HIS A 55 -5.54 -21.85 -4.24
C HIS A 55 -6.04 -21.03 -3.06
N GLU A 56 -7.17 -21.43 -2.50
CA GLU A 56 -7.75 -20.82 -1.31
C GLU A 56 -6.80 -20.80 -0.11
N LYS A 57 -6.06 -21.89 0.08
CA LYS A 57 -5.06 -21.98 1.18
C LYS A 57 -3.99 -20.89 1.11
N THR A 58 -3.63 -20.45 -0.10
CA THR A 58 -2.65 -19.36 -0.28
C THR A 58 -3.26 -18.03 0.11
N PHE A 59 -4.49 -17.77 -0.30
CA PHE A 59 -5.25 -16.58 0.09
C PHE A 59 -5.42 -16.47 1.62
N GLU A 60 -5.85 -17.56 2.26
CA GLU A 60 -6.01 -17.60 3.73
C GLU A 60 -4.66 -17.39 4.45
N ARG A 61 -3.58 -18.00 3.97
CA ARG A 61 -2.25 -17.82 4.54
C ARG A 61 -1.77 -16.37 4.46
N GLU A 62 -2.00 -15.70 3.33
CA GLU A 62 -1.65 -14.27 3.17
C GLU A 62 -2.50 -13.38 4.10
N PHE A 63 -3.78 -13.71 4.26
CA PHE A 63 -4.65 -13.00 5.20
C PHE A 63 -4.19 -13.17 6.66
N GLU A 64 -3.87 -14.39 7.08
CA GLU A 64 -3.31 -14.62 8.42
C GLU A 64 -1.95 -13.91 8.60
N GLY A 65 -1.14 -13.87 7.56
CA GLY A 65 0.14 -13.14 7.55
C GLY A 65 -0.05 -11.64 7.81
N ILE A 66 -1.02 -10.99 7.15
CA ILE A 66 -1.27 -9.56 7.37
C ILE A 66 -1.85 -9.27 8.75
N LYS A 67 -2.71 -10.15 9.29
CA LYS A 67 -3.22 -10.04 10.66
C LYS A 67 -2.10 -10.11 11.69
N PHE A 68 -1.14 -11.01 11.47
CA PHE A 68 0.03 -11.15 12.35
C PHE A 68 0.96 -9.94 12.23
N PHE A 69 1.13 -9.37 11.03
CA PHE A 69 1.99 -8.21 10.79
C PHE A 69 1.39 -6.89 11.31
N GLU A 70 0.06 -6.74 11.36
CA GLU A 70 -0.61 -5.49 11.75
C GLU A 70 -0.07 -4.89 13.06
N PRO A 71 -0.01 -5.60 14.19
CA PRO A 71 0.52 -5.02 15.43
C PRO A 71 2.04 -4.74 15.37
N ILE A 72 2.79 -5.50 14.56
CA ILE A 72 4.24 -5.34 14.40
C ILE A 72 4.55 -4.08 13.58
N SER A 73 3.73 -3.79 12.57
CA SER A 73 3.93 -2.66 11.65
C SER A 73 4.04 -1.31 12.37
N ARG A 74 3.31 -1.14 13.48
CA ARG A 74 3.30 0.08 14.29
C ARG A 74 4.43 0.16 15.32
N GLY A 75 5.25 -0.86 15.40
CA GLY A 75 6.36 -0.94 16.36
C GLY A 75 7.65 -0.25 15.89
N HIS A 76 7.72 0.20 14.63
CA HIS A 76 8.95 0.75 14.07
C HIS A 76 8.67 1.85 13.03
N PRO A 77 9.26 3.05 13.17
CA PRO A 77 8.96 4.21 12.29
C PRO A 77 9.39 4.02 10.82
N GLY A 78 10.23 3.03 10.54
CA GLY A 78 10.61 2.66 9.17
C GLY A 78 9.65 1.67 8.50
N LEU A 79 8.54 1.31 9.14
CA LEU A 79 7.47 0.49 8.59
C LEU A 79 6.23 1.34 8.32
N VAL A 80 5.45 0.95 7.32
CA VAL A 80 4.15 1.57 7.07
C VAL A 80 3.14 1.04 8.08
N ASP A 81 2.48 1.94 8.81
CA ASP A 81 1.47 1.57 9.80
C ASP A 81 0.24 0.94 9.13
N ILE A 82 -0.07 -0.29 9.53
CA ILE A 82 -1.36 -0.91 9.23
C ILE A 82 -2.34 -0.53 10.34
N LEU A 83 -3.37 0.20 9.96
CA LEU A 83 -4.32 0.82 10.88
C LEU A 83 -5.55 -0.05 11.12
N HIS A 84 -5.90 -0.89 10.15
CA HIS A 84 -7.03 -1.79 10.21
C HIS A 84 -6.89 -2.92 9.18
N VAL A 85 -7.37 -4.10 9.54
CA VAL A 85 -7.50 -5.26 8.65
C VAL A 85 -8.96 -5.72 8.68
N GLY A 86 -9.56 -5.85 7.50
CA GLY A 86 -10.95 -6.30 7.36
C GLY A 86 -11.12 -7.34 6.28
N ARG A 87 -12.27 -8.01 6.27
CA ARG A 87 -12.65 -9.02 5.28
C ARG A 87 -14.09 -8.83 4.86
N ASN A 88 -14.34 -9.04 3.58
CA ASN A 88 -15.68 -9.10 2.99
C ASN A 88 -15.85 -10.48 2.36
N ASP A 89 -16.57 -11.36 3.03
CA ASP A 89 -16.79 -12.73 2.57
C ASP A 89 -17.82 -12.81 1.43
N GLU A 90 -18.74 -11.85 1.32
CA GLU A 90 -19.74 -11.79 0.24
C GLU A 90 -19.05 -11.50 -1.10
N ASP A 91 -18.16 -10.50 -1.13
CA ASP A 91 -17.41 -10.10 -2.33
C ASP A 91 -16.05 -10.82 -2.45
N GLN A 92 -15.76 -11.74 -1.53
CA GLN A 92 -14.59 -12.63 -1.56
C GLN A 92 -13.25 -11.86 -1.61
N PHE A 93 -13.06 -10.84 -0.76
CA PHE A 93 -11.79 -10.14 -0.61
C PHE A 93 -11.48 -9.86 0.87
N TYR A 94 -10.20 -9.64 1.18
CA TYR A 94 -9.79 -8.95 2.39
C TYR A 94 -9.11 -7.62 2.02
N TYR A 95 -9.03 -6.73 2.99
CA TYR A 95 -8.38 -5.44 2.80
C TYR A 95 -7.63 -5.03 4.06
N TYR A 96 -6.68 -4.15 3.87
CA TYR A 96 -6.05 -3.47 4.98
C TYR A 96 -5.83 -2.00 4.68
N VAL A 97 -6.08 -1.19 5.71
CA VAL A 97 -5.96 0.26 5.68
C VAL A 97 -4.58 0.64 6.20
N MET A 98 -3.91 1.49 5.48
CA MET A 98 -2.57 1.99 5.79
C MET A 98 -2.57 3.51 5.80
N GLU A 99 -1.56 4.09 6.41
CA GLU A 99 -1.22 5.48 6.13
C GLU A 99 -0.89 5.64 4.64
N VAL A 100 -1.12 6.86 4.14
CA VAL A 100 -0.76 7.22 2.77
C VAL A 100 0.62 7.86 2.78
N ALA A 101 1.46 7.47 1.83
CA ALA A 101 2.77 8.10 1.65
C ALA A 101 2.62 9.58 1.25
N ASP A 102 3.63 10.38 1.50
CA ASP A 102 3.69 11.75 1.00
C ASP A 102 3.53 11.79 -0.52
N ASP A 103 2.92 12.86 -1.02
CA ASP A 103 2.86 13.13 -2.45
C ASP A 103 4.23 13.59 -2.97
N GLN A 104 4.58 13.16 -4.17
CA GLN A 104 5.86 13.44 -4.79
C GLN A 104 6.14 14.93 -5.00
N ILE A 105 5.10 15.75 -5.18
CA ILE A 105 5.20 17.18 -5.47
C ILE A 105 4.82 18.01 -4.26
N SER A 106 3.68 17.71 -3.64
CA SER A 106 3.07 18.49 -2.57
C SER A 106 3.40 17.98 -1.15
N GLY A 107 4.20 16.92 -1.03
CA GLY A 107 4.58 16.35 0.28
C GLY A 107 3.37 15.81 1.03
N PRO A 108 3.15 16.21 2.30
CA PRO A 108 2.07 15.67 3.13
C PRO A 108 0.66 16.11 2.69
N VAL A 109 0.56 17.05 1.75
CA VAL A 109 -0.73 17.53 1.24
C VAL A 109 -1.18 16.67 0.09
N ILE A 110 -2.19 15.82 0.31
CA ILE A 110 -2.70 14.90 -0.70
C ILE A 110 -3.82 15.55 -1.51
N VAL A 111 -3.55 15.81 -2.81
CA VAL A 111 -4.55 16.23 -3.78
C VAL A 111 -4.98 14.99 -4.59
N PRO A 112 -6.19 14.43 -4.37
CA PRO A 112 -6.55 13.10 -4.85
C PRO A 112 -6.33 12.85 -6.32
N ASP A 113 -6.70 13.80 -7.19
CA ASP A 113 -6.62 13.64 -8.65
C ASP A 113 -5.18 13.69 -9.18
N GLN A 114 -4.26 14.30 -8.43
CA GLN A 114 -2.86 14.51 -8.82
C GLN A 114 -1.87 13.68 -8.01
N TYR A 115 -2.36 13.01 -6.95
CA TYR A 115 -1.51 12.27 -6.03
C TYR A 115 -0.66 11.20 -6.74
N ALA A 116 0.63 11.26 -6.49
CA ALA A 116 1.61 10.23 -6.83
C ALA A 116 2.49 9.96 -5.61
N PRO A 117 2.61 8.69 -5.16
CA PRO A 117 3.36 8.39 -3.94
C PRO A 117 4.84 8.72 -4.13
N LYS A 118 5.41 9.41 -3.16
CA LYS A 118 6.84 9.67 -3.10
C LYS A 118 7.56 8.38 -2.69
N ASN A 119 8.22 7.74 -3.62
CA ASN A 119 8.99 6.52 -3.39
C ASN A 119 10.36 6.59 -4.06
N LEU A 120 11.27 5.73 -3.61
CA LEU A 120 12.65 5.74 -4.08
C LEU A 120 12.79 5.46 -5.59
N SER A 121 11.89 4.66 -6.17
CA SER A 121 11.87 4.40 -7.62
C SER A 121 11.58 5.67 -8.41
N ASN A 122 10.56 6.44 -7.98
CA ASN A 122 10.18 7.69 -8.62
C ASN A 122 11.27 8.76 -8.42
N GLU A 123 11.86 8.82 -7.23
CA GLU A 123 12.93 9.76 -6.92
C GLU A 123 14.16 9.55 -7.81
N ILE A 124 14.62 8.30 -7.95
CA ILE A 124 15.73 7.96 -8.86
C ILE A 124 15.39 8.31 -10.31
N SER A 125 14.15 8.05 -10.74
CA SER A 125 13.74 8.35 -12.12
C SER A 125 13.72 9.84 -12.42
N ASN A 126 13.40 10.69 -11.44
CA ASN A 126 13.30 12.13 -11.61
C ASN A 126 14.62 12.86 -11.39
N GLN A 127 15.36 12.49 -10.36
CA GLN A 127 16.59 13.19 -9.96
C GLN A 127 17.87 12.48 -10.44
N GLY A 128 17.78 11.25 -10.92
CA GLY A 128 18.92 10.44 -11.31
C GLY A 128 19.60 9.79 -10.10
N ARG A 129 20.85 10.17 -9.82
CA ARG A 129 21.62 9.54 -8.74
C ARG A 129 21.26 10.13 -7.39
N ILE A 130 21.01 9.25 -6.42
CA ILE A 130 20.84 9.59 -5.00
C ILE A 130 22.24 9.89 -4.40
N SER A 131 22.31 10.81 -3.45
CA SER A 131 23.54 11.09 -2.74
C SER A 131 24.00 9.88 -1.91
N LEU A 132 25.30 9.72 -1.72
CA LEU A 132 25.83 8.64 -0.87
C LEU A 132 25.29 8.74 0.56
N LYS A 133 25.16 9.97 1.06
CA LYS A 133 24.61 10.20 2.40
C LYS A 133 23.18 9.66 2.52
N ASP A 134 22.29 10.05 1.60
CA ASP A 134 20.90 9.61 1.62
C ASP A 134 20.78 8.09 1.42
N CYS A 135 21.61 7.49 0.56
CA CYS A 135 21.67 6.04 0.41
C CYS A 135 22.04 5.33 1.72
N CYS A 136 23.00 5.87 2.48
CA CYS A 136 23.40 5.31 3.77
C CYS A 136 22.32 5.51 4.82
N ASP A 137 21.73 6.70 4.90
CA ASP A 137 20.69 7.03 5.88
C ASP A 137 19.45 6.15 5.66
N TRP A 138 18.92 6.10 4.46
CA TRP A 138 17.74 5.26 4.14
C TRP A 138 18.04 3.76 4.23
N GLY A 139 19.24 3.34 3.80
CA GLY A 139 19.68 1.95 3.94
C GLY A 139 19.74 1.50 5.40
N SER A 140 20.22 2.38 6.29
CA SER A 140 20.27 2.11 7.74
C SER A 140 18.88 1.96 8.34
N VAL A 141 17.95 2.91 8.04
CA VAL A 141 16.56 2.84 8.52
C VAL A 141 15.86 1.57 8.01
N MET A 142 16.08 1.22 6.73
CA MET A 142 15.50 0.01 6.15
C MET A 142 16.06 -1.27 6.81
N ALA A 143 17.37 -1.31 7.06
CA ALA A 143 17.99 -2.46 7.73
C ALA A 143 17.47 -2.64 9.17
N ASP A 144 17.26 -1.53 9.89
CA ASP A 144 16.69 -1.54 11.25
C ASP A 144 15.23 -2.01 11.25
N ALA A 145 14.40 -1.49 10.32
CA ALA A 145 13.03 -1.95 10.12
C ALA A 145 12.95 -3.44 9.77
N LEU A 146 13.86 -3.93 8.92
CA LEU A 146 13.95 -5.37 8.59
C LEU A 146 14.35 -6.21 9.80
N ASN A 147 15.30 -5.74 10.62
CA ASN A 147 15.66 -6.42 11.84
C ASN A 147 14.46 -6.53 12.79
N HIS A 148 13.69 -5.45 12.94
CA HIS A 148 12.48 -5.44 13.78
C HIS A 148 11.46 -6.53 13.34
N ILE A 149 11.18 -6.69 12.06
CA ILE A 149 10.26 -7.73 11.58
C ILE A 149 10.87 -9.14 11.67
N HIS A 150 12.20 -9.28 11.51
CA HIS A 150 12.90 -10.56 11.68
C HIS A 150 12.88 -11.03 13.12
N ASP A 151 13.06 -10.13 14.08
CA ASP A 151 12.95 -10.43 15.52
C ASP A 151 11.55 -10.92 15.90
N ALA A 152 10.52 -10.46 15.17
CA ALA A 152 9.15 -10.97 15.29
C ALA A 152 8.90 -12.29 14.54
N GLY A 153 9.93 -12.88 13.92
CA GLY A 153 9.83 -14.14 13.17
C GLY A 153 9.28 -14.00 11.75
N LEU A 154 9.19 -12.79 11.22
CA LEU A 154 8.71 -12.53 9.86
C LEU A 154 9.86 -12.26 8.89
N ALA A 155 9.64 -12.55 7.61
CA ALA A 155 10.52 -12.15 6.51
C ALA A 155 9.72 -11.41 5.45
N HIS A 156 10.18 -10.24 5.02
CA HIS A 156 9.46 -9.36 4.08
C HIS A 156 9.28 -9.97 2.68
N ARG A 157 10.32 -10.60 2.11
CA ARG A 157 10.37 -11.33 0.83
C ARG A 157 10.07 -10.54 -0.46
N ASP A 158 9.69 -9.26 -0.42
CA ASP A 158 9.38 -8.43 -1.59
C ASP A 158 9.90 -7.00 -1.40
N ILE A 159 11.20 -6.83 -1.14
CA ILE A 159 11.81 -5.50 -1.03
C ILE A 159 12.15 -5.00 -2.42
N LYS A 160 11.61 -3.84 -2.77
CA LYS A 160 11.86 -3.16 -4.06
C LYS A 160 11.74 -1.65 -3.92
N LEU A 161 12.41 -0.90 -4.80
CA LEU A 161 12.50 0.56 -4.74
C LEU A 161 11.12 1.26 -4.72
N SER A 162 10.13 0.69 -5.38
CA SER A 162 8.77 1.25 -5.42
C SER A 162 7.99 1.10 -4.12
N LEU A 163 8.46 0.29 -3.17
CA LEU A 163 7.86 0.11 -1.84
C LEU A 163 8.59 0.91 -0.75
N ILE A 164 9.72 1.54 -1.08
CA ILE A 164 10.47 2.38 -0.15
C ILE A 164 9.95 3.81 -0.30
N HIS A 165 9.14 4.26 0.65
CA HIS A 165 8.60 5.61 0.72
C HIS A 165 9.59 6.49 1.51
N ILE A 166 9.79 7.74 1.05
CA ILE A 166 10.81 8.67 1.57
C ILE A 166 10.24 10.06 1.76
#